data_af1295bc8c01e12e5860e830f2164bb4
#
_entry.id   af1295bc8c01e12e5860e830f2164bb4
#
_cell.length_a   1.000
_cell.length_b   1.000
_cell.length_c   1.000
_cell.angle_alpha   90.00
_cell.angle_beta   90.00
_cell.angle_gamma   90.00
#
_symmetry.space_group_name_H-M   'P 1'
#
loop_
_entity.id
_entity.type
_entity.pdbx_description
1 polymer ?
#
loop_
_entity_poly.entity_id
_entity_poly.type
_entity_poly.pdbx_seq_one_letter_code
_entity_poly.pdbx_strand_id
1 'polypeptide(L)'
;MIKLVSTCNMFKFYKGVDMKKMNKKITRRSMLKSTTALAGAALGSGLITGFPAIHASGTPTIRYLGTAVNMGSEPEKKLFEDTGIKVKYISKTTDEVVKTILTQPNSFDIVDSEYFSMPKLVPSGSLLGMDTNRIKEWSNVVTAFTEGKVNGKTIGDQGTAPKKVLYLKGPNSTEFSKEPTRYATLIPTVYNADTLGIRPDLIKRPINTWAELLNPEFKGKACILNIPSIGIMDAAMVVEAMGEYTYPDKGNMTKAEIDLTMKIFTEAKKAGQFRAFWSDFNESVNLMASGEVVIQSMWSPAITAVRSQGIPCIYQPLKEGYRAWAAGFALPSTAKGRQADICYEYINWFLSGWMGAYLNRQGYYSAVLSTAEKNMKAYEWDYWMNGKPAAQDILSPTGKKLASKGEIRDGGSYNDRMGAVACWNATMDENKYMVRKWNEMIAS
;
A
#
# COMPACT_ATOMS: atom_id res chain seq x y z
N MET A 1 21.19 -48.16 10.99
CA MET A 1 19.98 -48.99 10.85
C MET A 1 18.93 -48.43 11.81
N ILE A 2 18.19 -47.37 11.44
CA ILE A 2 16.92 -46.95 12.08
C ILE A 2 16.07 -46.35 10.98
N LYS A 3 14.83 -46.82 10.91
CA LYS A 3 13.83 -46.68 9.86
C LYS A 3 13.26 -45.30 9.72
N LEU A 4 13.12 -44.83 8.47
CA LEU A 4 12.14 -43.83 8.07
C LEU A 4 10.71 -44.32 8.40
N VAL A 5 9.91 -43.50 9.03
CA VAL A 5 8.44 -43.66 9.07
C VAL A 5 7.82 -42.40 8.40
N SER A 6 7.26 -42.70 7.25
CA SER A 6 6.37 -41.85 6.46
C SER A 6 5.04 -41.69 7.19
N THR A 7 4.53 -40.49 7.35
CA THR A 7 3.13 -40.22 7.68
C THR A 7 2.47 -39.40 6.58
N CYS A 8 1.93 -40.16 5.63
CA CYS A 8 0.87 -39.73 4.73
C CYS A 8 -0.46 -40.06 5.41
N ASN A 9 -1.26 -39.06 5.82
CA ASN A 9 -2.71 -39.23 6.08
C ASN A 9 -3.36 -37.89 6.30
N MET A 10 -3.90 -37.30 5.23
CA MET A 10 -5.05 -36.38 5.30
C MET A 10 -5.74 -36.26 3.93
N PHE A 11 -6.34 -37.38 3.50
CA PHE A 11 -7.34 -37.40 2.43
C PHE A 11 -8.35 -38.51 2.74
N LYS A 12 -9.40 -38.17 3.48
CA LYS A 12 -10.64 -38.94 3.51
C LYS A 12 -11.75 -38.02 4.04
N PHE A 13 -12.52 -37.44 3.13
CA PHE A 13 -13.95 -37.16 3.28
C PHE A 13 -14.42 -36.52 1.96
N TYR A 14 -14.89 -37.35 1.07
CA TYR A 14 -15.99 -37.13 0.12
C TYR A 14 -16.11 -38.38 -0.76
N LYS A 15 -16.92 -39.32 -0.29
CA LYS A 15 -17.50 -40.37 -1.14
C LYS A 15 -19.00 -40.17 -1.13
N GLY A 16 -19.60 -40.11 -2.34
CA GLY A 16 -21.02 -40.36 -2.52
C GLY A 16 -21.79 -39.29 -3.29
N VAL A 17 -21.53 -39.12 -4.60
CA VAL A 17 -22.60 -38.78 -5.57
C VAL A 17 -22.34 -39.54 -6.85
N ASP A 18 -23.32 -40.38 -7.20
CA ASP A 18 -23.34 -41.30 -8.32
C ASP A 18 -23.55 -40.53 -9.64
N MET A 19 -22.53 -40.56 -10.52
CA MET A 19 -22.57 -39.95 -11.85
C MET A 19 -23.04 -40.97 -12.91
N LYS A 20 -24.31 -41.32 -12.88
CA LYS A 20 -24.96 -41.98 -14.04
C LYS A 20 -26.40 -41.52 -14.14
N LYS A 21 -26.65 -40.61 -15.06
CA LYS A 21 -27.86 -40.27 -15.84
C LYS A 21 -28.01 -38.76 -15.97
N MET A 22 -27.62 -38.25 -17.14
CA MET A 22 -28.45 -37.32 -17.94
C MET A 22 -27.66 -36.86 -19.17
N ASN A 23 -27.58 -37.74 -20.18
CA ASN A 23 -27.41 -37.32 -21.55
C ASN A 23 -28.77 -36.97 -22.12
N LYS A 24 -29.13 -35.69 -22.20
CA LYS A 24 -30.18 -35.18 -23.08
C LYS A 24 -29.61 -34.03 -23.90
N LYS A 25 -29.40 -34.29 -25.20
CA LYS A 25 -29.05 -33.32 -26.21
C LYS A 25 -30.15 -32.24 -26.27
N ILE A 26 -29.85 -31.00 -25.93
CA ILE A 26 -30.72 -29.85 -26.19
C ILE A 26 -30.42 -29.39 -27.62
N THR A 27 -31.42 -29.53 -28.52
CA THR A 27 -31.32 -29.08 -29.90
C THR A 27 -31.73 -27.62 -30.01
N ARG A 28 -31.10 -26.90 -30.98
CA ARG A 28 -31.34 -25.47 -31.28
C ARG A 28 -32.77 -25.05 -31.51
N ARG A 29 -33.75 -25.95 -31.51
CA ARG A 29 -35.17 -25.70 -31.82
C ARG A 29 -36.05 -25.51 -30.58
N SER A 30 -35.56 -25.69 -29.35
CA SER A 30 -36.32 -25.49 -28.11
C SER A 30 -36.15 -24.09 -27.49
N MET A 31 -35.30 -23.22 -28.08
CA MET A 31 -35.00 -21.87 -27.54
C MET A 31 -35.88 -20.75 -28.14
N LEU A 32 -36.85 -21.07 -28.99
CA LEU A 32 -37.64 -20.07 -29.72
C LEU A 32 -39.14 -20.10 -29.42
N LYS A 33 -39.56 -20.57 -28.24
CA LYS A 33 -40.96 -20.51 -27.82
C LYS A 33 -41.07 -20.15 -26.34
N SER A 34 -40.85 -18.89 -26.01
CA SER A 34 -41.46 -18.23 -24.84
C SER A 34 -41.14 -16.72 -24.82
N THR A 35 -41.67 -16.02 -25.82
CA THR A 35 -41.89 -14.57 -25.78
C THR A 35 -43.28 -14.31 -26.29
N THR A 36 -44.25 -14.16 -25.39
CA THR A 36 -45.45 -13.29 -25.59
C THR A 36 -46.26 -13.23 -24.29
N ALA A 37 -46.67 -12.01 -24.02
CA ALA A 37 -47.74 -11.57 -23.13
C ALA A 37 -47.34 -11.27 -21.65
N LEU A 38 -47.20 -9.96 -21.35
CA LEU A 38 -48.21 -9.25 -20.55
C LEU A 38 -47.92 -7.74 -20.59
N ALA A 39 -48.77 -7.04 -21.40
CA ALA A 39 -48.96 -5.60 -21.28
C ALA A 39 -50.14 -5.36 -20.33
N GLY A 40 -50.04 -4.37 -19.43
CA GLY A 40 -51.16 -3.98 -18.56
C GLY A 40 -50.76 -2.95 -17.50
N ALA A 41 -50.81 -1.71 -17.87
CA ALA A 41 -51.19 -0.48 -17.14
C ALA A 41 -51.08 -0.39 -15.60
N ALA A 42 -50.37 0.63 -15.13
CA ALA A 42 -50.89 1.58 -14.12
C ALA A 42 -50.07 2.87 -14.14
N LEU A 43 -50.75 3.98 -14.28
CA LEU A 43 -50.32 5.38 -14.19
C LEU A 43 -49.99 5.74 -12.73
N GLY A 44 -48.87 6.40 -12.50
CA GLY A 44 -48.54 6.97 -11.19
C GLY A 44 -47.29 7.87 -11.30
N SER A 45 -47.51 9.16 -11.32
CA SER A 45 -46.57 10.27 -11.40
C SER A 45 -45.44 10.25 -10.40
N GLY A 46 -44.20 10.39 -10.88
CA GLY A 46 -43.04 10.68 -10.06
C GLY A 46 -41.81 10.87 -10.95
N LEU A 47 -41.43 12.13 -11.18
CA LEU A 47 -40.22 12.52 -11.90
C LEU A 47 -38.98 11.95 -11.22
N ILE A 48 -38.42 10.88 -11.74
CA ILE A 48 -37.05 10.46 -11.47
C ILE A 48 -36.33 10.54 -12.81
N THR A 49 -35.41 11.47 -12.92
CA THR A 49 -34.46 11.56 -14.03
C THR A 49 -33.61 10.30 -14.06
N GLY A 50 -34.08 9.29 -14.78
CA GLY A 50 -33.37 8.03 -14.97
C GLY A 50 -32.24 8.23 -15.96
N PHE A 51 -31.03 7.89 -15.54
CA PHE A 51 -29.96 7.58 -16.47
C PHE A 51 -30.37 6.37 -17.31
N PRO A 52 -30.13 6.36 -18.64
CA PRO A 52 -30.44 5.20 -19.47
C PRO A 52 -29.51 4.05 -19.05
N ALA A 53 -30.05 3.06 -18.35
CA ALA A 53 -29.38 1.80 -18.11
C ALA A 53 -29.32 1.02 -19.44
N ILE A 54 -28.23 1.15 -20.16
CA ILE A 54 -27.89 0.23 -21.24
C ILE A 54 -27.38 -1.05 -20.58
N HIS A 55 -28.26 -2.07 -20.54
CA HIS A 55 -27.86 -3.41 -20.09
C HIS A 55 -26.88 -4.03 -21.10
N ALA A 56 -25.59 -3.80 -20.93
CA ALA A 56 -24.59 -4.70 -21.44
C ALA A 56 -24.61 -5.98 -20.57
N SER A 57 -24.89 -7.12 -21.17
CA SER A 57 -25.03 -8.41 -20.50
C SER A 57 -23.69 -8.86 -19.86
N GLY A 58 -23.52 -8.56 -18.58
CA GLY A 58 -22.38 -9.01 -17.78
C GLY A 58 -22.15 -8.13 -16.56
N THR A 59 -21.78 -8.73 -15.44
CA THR A 59 -21.36 -8.00 -14.23
C THR A 59 -20.09 -7.18 -14.55
N PRO A 60 -20.07 -5.86 -14.29
CA PRO A 60 -18.88 -5.05 -14.50
C PRO A 60 -17.70 -5.63 -13.73
N THR A 61 -16.59 -5.85 -14.40
CA THR A 61 -15.39 -6.46 -13.77
C THR A 61 -14.17 -5.62 -14.10
N ILE A 62 -13.34 -5.34 -13.07
CA ILE A 62 -12.09 -4.60 -13.16
C ILE A 62 -10.92 -5.56 -12.94
N ARG A 63 -9.95 -5.57 -13.85
CA ARG A 63 -8.64 -6.20 -13.63
C ARG A 63 -7.74 -5.16 -12.92
N TYR A 64 -7.50 -5.40 -11.64
CA TYR A 64 -6.76 -4.48 -10.79
C TYR A 64 -5.35 -5.00 -10.55
N LEU A 65 -4.36 -4.30 -11.10
CA LEU A 65 -2.93 -4.52 -10.91
C LEU A 65 -2.43 -3.66 -9.74
N GLY A 66 -1.64 -4.22 -8.83
CA GLY A 66 -1.01 -3.45 -7.75
C GLY A 66 -0.31 -4.35 -6.74
N THR A 67 0.18 -3.74 -5.68
CA THR A 67 0.63 -4.47 -4.48
C THR A 67 -0.58 -4.90 -3.64
N ALA A 68 -0.36 -5.75 -2.63
CA ALA A 68 -1.44 -6.26 -1.79
C ALA A 68 -2.05 -5.22 -0.82
N VAL A 69 -1.51 -4.01 -0.73
CA VAL A 69 -1.90 -2.98 0.27
C VAL A 69 -3.39 -2.68 0.25
N ASN A 70 -3.97 -2.48 -0.93
CA ASN A 70 -5.37 -2.11 -1.12
C ASN A 70 -6.26 -3.30 -1.52
N MET A 71 -5.75 -4.52 -1.46
CA MET A 71 -6.44 -5.74 -1.89
C MET A 71 -6.94 -6.54 -0.69
N GLY A 72 -8.05 -7.25 -0.87
CA GLY A 72 -8.57 -8.15 0.17
C GLY A 72 -9.98 -8.62 -0.10
N SER A 73 -10.41 -9.68 0.57
CA SER A 73 -11.77 -10.23 0.43
C SER A 73 -12.85 -9.30 0.98
N GLU A 74 -12.57 -8.59 2.07
CA GLU A 74 -13.54 -7.63 2.65
C GLU A 74 -13.76 -6.42 1.73
N PRO A 75 -12.71 -5.74 1.18
CA PRO A 75 -12.88 -4.72 0.16
C PRO A 75 -13.62 -5.22 -1.10
N GLU A 76 -13.31 -6.42 -1.59
CA GLU A 76 -13.97 -7.00 -2.75
C GLU A 76 -15.47 -7.19 -2.51
N LYS A 77 -15.85 -7.77 -1.37
CA LYS A 77 -17.23 -7.99 -0.96
C LYS A 77 -17.99 -6.67 -0.83
N LYS A 78 -17.41 -5.70 -0.11
CA LYS A 78 -18.02 -4.39 0.11
C LYS A 78 -18.22 -3.60 -1.19
N LEU A 79 -17.21 -3.61 -2.08
CA LEU A 79 -17.33 -3.02 -3.41
C LEU A 79 -18.52 -3.61 -4.18
N PHE A 80 -18.63 -4.94 -4.21
CA PHE A 80 -19.70 -5.61 -4.92
C PHE A 80 -21.09 -5.30 -4.34
N GLU A 81 -21.20 -5.27 -3.00
CA GLU A 81 -22.45 -4.90 -2.31
C GLU A 81 -22.87 -3.47 -2.62
N ASP A 82 -21.96 -2.52 -2.69
CA ASP A 82 -22.26 -1.11 -2.86
C ASP A 82 -22.48 -0.71 -4.33
N THR A 83 -21.80 -1.37 -5.28
CA THR A 83 -21.74 -0.90 -6.69
C THR A 83 -22.10 -1.97 -7.72
N GLY A 84 -22.13 -3.24 -7.34
CA GLY A 84 -22.25 -4.35 -8.28
C GLY A 84 -20.98 -4.62 -9.11
N ILE A 85 -19.88 -3.88 -8.88
CA ILE A 85 -18.62 -4.07 -9.59
C ILE A 85 -17.85 -5.24 -8.95
N LYS A 86 -17.35 -6.14 -9.79
CA LYS A 86 -16.38 -7.18 -9.40
C LYS A 86 -14.95 -6.71 -9.65
N VAL A 87 -14.03 -7.15 -8.82
CA VAL A 87 -12.60 -6.92 -9.01
C VAL A 87 -11.86 -8.25 -9.16
N LYS A 88 -10.91 -8.29 -10.10
CA LYS A 88 -9.94 -9.37 -10.24
C LYS A 88 -8.58 -8.83 -9.90
N TYR A 89 -8.07 -9.16 -8.72
CA TYR A 89 -6.77 -8.73 -8.25
C TYR A 89 -5.63 -9.42 -9.00
N ILE A 90 -4.62 -8.64 -9.37
CA ILE A 90 -3.35 -9.06 -9.98
C ILE A 90 -2.26 -8.51 -9.07
N SER A 91 -2.02 -9.23 -7.96
CA SER A 91 -1.03 -8.83 -6.96
C SER A 91 0.38 -9.11 -7.46
N LYS A 92 1.26 -8.11 -7.37
CA LYS A 92 2.68 -8.17 -7.75
C LYS A 92 3.52 -7.32 -6.81
N THR A 93 4.82 -7.54 -6.81
CA THR A 93 5.78 -6.63 -6.15
C THR A 93 5.82 -5.29 -6.88
N THR A 94 6.27 -4.22 -6.22
CA THR A 94 6.33 -2.87 -6.81
C THR A 94 7.09 -2.86 -8.15
N ASP A 95 8.25 -3.53 -8.23
CA ASP A 95 9.04 -3.58 -9.47
C ASP A 95 8.33 -4.36 -10.58
N GLU A 96 7.61 -5.43 -10.25
CA GLU A 96 6.80 -6.19 -11.22
C GLU A 96 5.59 -5.41 -11.69
N VAL A 97 4.96 -4.59 -10.84
CA VAL A 97 3.90 -3.65 -11.22
C VAL A 97 4.43 -2.68 -12.27
N VAL A 98 5.55 -2.01 -12.00
CA VAL A 98 6.20 -1.09 -12.95
C VAL A 98 6.54 -1.80 -14.27
N LYS A 99 7.15 -2.98 -14.20
CA LYS A 99 7.46 -3.78 -15.40
C LYS A 99 6.20 -4.12 -16.19
N THR A 100 5.11 -4.51 -15.52
CA THR A 100 3.84 -4.87 -16.17
C THR A 100 3.20 -3.67 -16.85
N ILE A 101 3.21 -2.49 -16.22
CA ILE A 101 2.72 -1.25 -16.84
C ILE A 101 3.46 -0.97 -18.15
N LEU A 102 4.79 -1.09 -18.15
CA LEU A 102 5.63 -0.79 -19.31
C LEU A 102 5.52 -1.82 -20.44
N THR A 103 5.31 -3.10 -20.11
CA THR A 103 5.42 -4.19 -21.09
C THR A 103 4.08 -4.84 -21.45
N GLN A 104 3.05 -4.68 -20.62
CA GLN A 104 1.76 -5.36 -20.76
C GLN A 104 0.57 -4.42 -20.45
N PRO A 105 0.46 -3.23 -21.06
CA PRO A 105 -0.54 -2.22 -20.70
C PRO A 105 -1.99 -2.69 -20.92
N ASN A 106 -2.23 -3.74 -21.70
CA ASN A 106 -3.56 -4.30 -21.94
C ASN A 106 -3.93 -5.42 -20.94
N SER A 107 -3.06 -5.77 -19.99
CA SER A 107 -3.30 -6.87 -19.04
C SER A 107 -4.13 -6.44 -17.83
N PHE A 108 -4.35 -5.15 -17.61
CA PHE A 108 -5.09 -4.57 -16.49
C PHE A 108 -5.99 -3.42 -16.94
N ASP A 109 -6.95 -3.03 -16.11
CA ASP A 109 -7.88 -1.92 -16.36
C ASP A 109 -7.60 -0.73 -15.44
N ILE A 110 -7.15 -1.01 -14.22
CA ILE A 110 -6.69 -0.02 -13.24
C ILE A 110 -5.41 -0.52 -12.60
N VAL A 111 -4.52 0.40 -12.26
CA VAL A 111 -3.31 0.08 -11.51
C VAL A 111 -3.21 0.94 -10.25
N ASP A 112 -2.81 0.32 -9.14
CA ASP A 112 -2.33 0.96 -7.94
C ASP A 112 -0.81 0.99 -7.99
N SER A 113 -0.23 2.18 -8.07
CA SER A 113 1.21 2.39 -8.19
C SER A 113 1.70 3.43 -7.20
N GLU A 114 2.96 3.30 -6.81
CA GLU A 114 3.56 4.25 -5.89
C GLU A 114 4.11 5.48 -6.63
N TYR A 115 4.01 6.65 -6.01
CA TYR A 115 4.45 7.94 -6.60
C TYR A 115 5.91 7.96 -6.98
N PHE A 116 6.76 7.24 -6.26
CA PHE A 116 8.19 7.17 -6.58
C PHE A 116 8.50 6.45 -7.91
N SER A 117 7.55 5.74 -8.48
CA SER A 117 7.66 5.11 -9.79
C SER A 117 7.32 6.07 -10.94
N MET A 118 6.67 7.21 -10.66
CA MET A 118 6.21 8.15 -11.68
C MET A 118 7.32 8.75 -12.53
N PRO A 119 8.52 9.10 -12.01
CA PRO A 119 9.62 9.54 -12.84
C PRO A 119 10.01 8.58 -13.97
N LYS A 120 9.75 7.28 -13.80
CA LYS A 120 9.96 6.25 -14.82
C LYS A 120 8.73 6.03 -15.70
N LEU A 121 7.54 6.08 -15.13
CA LEU A 121 6.29 5.72 -15.81
C LEU A 121 5.73 6.85 -16.67
N VAL A 122 5.79 8.09 -16.21
CA VAL A 122 5.25 9.23 -16.94
C VAL A 122 5.96 9.44 -18.30
N PRO A 123 7.31 9.47 -18.38
CA PRO A 123 8.00 9.62 -19.66
C PRO A 123 7.72 8.48 -20.66
N SER A 124 7.28 7.31 -20.18
CA SER A 124 6.96 6.17 -21.06
C SER A 124 5.64 6.32 -21.82
N GLY A 125 4.74 7.23 -21.37
CA GLY A 125 3.39 7.38 -21.94
C GLY A 125 2.47 6.16 -21.71
N SER A 126 2.83 5.28 -20.77
CA SER A 126 2.08 4.03 -20.51
C SER A 126 0.79 4.24 -19.70
N LEU A 127 0.65 5.38 -19.03
CA LEU A 127 -0.49 5.73 -18.19
C LEU A 127 -1.22 6.97 -18.73
N LEU A 128 -2.54 7.04 -18.51
CA LEU A 128 -3.33 8.24 -18.77
C LEU A 128 -3.13 9.28 -17.67
N GLY A 129 -3.15 10.55 -18.04
CA GLY A 129 -3.41 11.64 -17.10
C GLY A 129 -4.82 11.54 -16.54
N MET A 130 -4.93 11.34 -15.24
CA MET A 130 -6.18 11.15 -14.55
C MET A 130 -6.96 12.45 -14.42
N ASP A 131 -8.17 12.51 -14.95
CA ASP A 131 -9.02 13.70 -14.92
C ASP A 131 -9.59 13.94 -13.51
N THR A 132 -9.04 14.92 -12.80
CA THR A 132 -9.41 15.25 -11.42
C THR A 132 -10.86 15.74 -11.30
N ASN A 133 -11.45 16.31 -12.37
CA ASN A 133 -12.86 16.72 -12.39
C ASN A 133 -13.83 15.53 -12.30
N ARG A 134 -13.35 14.32 -12.56
CA ARG A 134 -14.12 13.07 -12.41
C ARG A 134 -14.04 12.48 -11.01
N ILE A 135 -13.26 13.07 -10.12
CA ILE A 135 -13.04 12.59 -8.75
C ILE A 135 -13.84 13.48 -7.79
N LYS A 136 -14.89 12.93 -7.19
CA LYS A 136 -15.81 13.66 -6.30
C LYS A 136 -15.10 14.27 -5.09
N GLU A 137 -14.11 13.55 -4.55
CA GLU A 137 -13.39 13.93 -3.34
C GLU A 137 -12.05 14.63 -3.63
N TRP A 138 -11.79 15.06 -4.86
CA TRP A 138 -10.50 15.66 -5.23
C TRP A 138 -10.13 16.86 -4.33
N SER A 139 -11.06 17.74 -4.04
CA SER A 139 -10.82 18.92 -3.19
C SER A 139 -10.54 18.58 -1.72
N ASN A 140 -10.85 17.34 -1.31
CA ASN A 140 -10.64 16.83 0.05
C ASN A 140 -9.37 15.97 0.17
N VAL A 141 -8.59 15.83 -0.92
CA VAL A 141 -7.27 15.18 -0.86
C VAL A 141 -6.37 15.98 0.07
N VAL A 142 -5.71 15.29 1.00
CA VAL A 142 -4.85 15.92 2.01
C VAL A 142 -3.69 16.70 1.40
N THR A 143 -3.32 17.81 2.03
CA THR A 143 -2.28 18.73 1.57
C THR A 143 -0.87 18.14 1.53
N ALA A 144 -0.66 16.97 2.15
CA ALA A 144 0.57 16.20 2.01
C ALA A 144 0.86 15.82 0.54
N PHE A 145 -0.20 15.53 -0.26
CA PHE A 145 -0.06 15.24 -1.70
C PHE A 145 0.05 16.48 -2.56
N THR A 146 -0.80 17.48 -2.30
CA THR A 146 -0.97 18.64 -3.19
C THR A 146 0.04 19.74 -2.92
N GLU A 147 0.44 19.93 -1.64
CA GLU A 147 1.29 21.03 -1.20
C GLU A 147 2.57 20.58 -0.49
N GLY A 148 2.66 19.31 -0.09
CA GLY A 148 3.73 18.81 0.78
C GLY A 148 3.66 19.39 2.19
N LYS A 149 2.44 19.55 2.71
CA LYS A 149 2.19 20.10 4.05
C LYS A 149 1.30 19.19 4.90
N VAL A 150 1.53 19.21 6.19
CA VAL A 150 0.68 18.60 7.21
C VAL A 150 0.36 19.66 8.25
N ASN A 151 -0.92 19.85 8.51
CA ASN A 151 -1.39 20.92 9.42
C ASN A 151 -0.74 22.29 9.12
N GLY A 152 -0.68 22.68 7.85
CA GLY A 152 -0.09 23.94 7.38
C GLY A 152 1.45 24.02 7.41
N LYS A 153 2.14 23.05 8.00
CA LYS A 153 3.61 23.02 8.07
C LYS A 153 4.18 22.16 6.92
N THR A 154 5.22 22.66 6.26
CA THR A 154 5.97 21.91 5.26
C THR A 154 6.65 20.71 5.93
N ILE A 155 6.53 19.54 5.29
CA ILE A 155 7.20 18.30 5.69
C ILE A 155 8.40 18.03 4.79
N GLY A 156 9.27 17.10 5.19
CA GLY A 156 10.45 16.71 4.40
C GLY A 156 10.05 16.29 2.99
N ASP A 157 10.83 16.70 2.00
CA ASP A 157 10.56 16.47 0.58
C ASP A 157 11.73 15.85 -0.20
N GLN A 158 12.78 15.38 0.52
CA GLN A 158 13.81 14.56 -0.10
C GLN A 158 13.17 13.32 -0.77
N GLY A 159 13.74 12.90 -1.89
CA GLY A 159 13.18 11.83 -2.72
C GLY A 159 12.00 12.29 -3.57
N THR A 160 11.09 11.35 -3.87
CA THR A 160 9.94 11.59 -4.75
C THR A 160 8.69 11.93 -3.94
N ALA A 161 8.70 13.10 -3.28
CA ALA A 161 7.50 13.61 -2.60
C ALA A 161 6.35 13.74 -3.60
N PRO A 162 5.11 13.30 -3.27
CA PRO A 162 3.98 13.30 -4.20
C PRO A 162 3.76 14.64 -4.89
N LYS A 163 3.87 15.77 -4.19
CA LYS A 163 3.71 17.13 -4.76
C LYS A 163 4.61 17.42 -5.97
N LYS A 164 5.78 16.75 -6.07
CA LYS A 164 6.75 16.97 -7.17
C LYS A 164 6.32 16.29 -8.47
N VAL A 165 5.47 15.25 -8.37
CA VAL A 165 5.11 14.37 -9.48
C VAL A 165 3.59 14.17 -9.61
N LEU A 166 2.78 14.98 -8.92
CA LEU A 166 1.32 14.82 -8.88
C LEU A 166 0.65 15.22 -10.19
N TYR A 167 1.09 16.29 -10.83
CA TYR A 167 0.38 16.88 -11.96
C TYR A 167 1.08 16.66 -13.29
N LEU A 168 0.29 16.50 -14.34
CA LEU A 168 0.71 16.41 -15.74
C LEU A 168 0.29 17.67 -16.51
N LYS A 169 0.99 18.02 -17.58
CA LYS A 169 0.63 19.13 -18.46
C LYS A 169 -0.67 18.88 -19.27
N GLY A 170 -1.11 17.63 -19.37
CA GLY A 170 -2.31 17.23 -20.13
C GLY A 170 -2.63 15.75 -20.00
N PRO A 171 -3.75 15.27 -20.60
CA PRO A 171 -4.25 13.91 -20.41
C PRO A 171 -3.30 12.82 -20.95
N ASN A 172 -2.51 13.13 -21.97
CA ASN A 172 -1.55 12.20 -22.59
C ASN A 172 -0.11 12.75 -22.47
N SER A 173 0.14 13.63 -21.49
CA SER A 173 1.45 14.22 -21.29
C SER A 173 2.43 13.21 -20.73
N THR A 174 3.65 13.24 -21.26
CA THR A 174 4.83 12.53 -20.73
C THR A 174 5.69 13.44 -19.86
N GLU A 175 5.18 14.61 -19.48
CA GLU A 175 5.88 15.61 -18.69
C GLU A 175 5.05 16.05 -17.48
N PHE A 176 5.72 16.19 -16.35
CA PHE A 176 5.13 16.75 -15.14
C PHE A 176 4.83 18.23 -15.29
N SER A 177 3.79 18.72 -14.62
CA SER A 177 3.54 20.13 -14.38
C SER A 177 3.99 20.49 -12.96
N LYS A 178 4.67 21.64 -12.84
CA LYS A 178 5.01 22.21 -11.52
C LYS A 178 3.79 22.85 -10.84
N GLU A 179 2.84 23.31 -11.64
CA GLU A 179 1.61 23.93 -11.18
C GLU A 179 0.45 22.94 -11.22
N PRO A 180 -0.53 23.10 -10.33
CA PRO A 180 -1.77 22.32 -10.37
C PRO A 180 -2.46 22.40 -11.73
N THR A 181 -2.85 21.24 -12.24
CA THR A 181 -3.63 21.13 -13.50
C THR A 181 -4.84 20.22 -13.25
N ARG A 182 -5.69 20.11 -14.25
CA ARG A 182 -6.80 19.16 -14.29
C ARG A 182 -6.34 17.69 -14.29
N TYR A 183 -5.09 17.40 -14.63
CA TYR A 183 -4.62 16.05 -14.87
C TYR A 183 -3.59 15.64 -13.83
N ALA A 184 -3.92 14.60 -13.06
CA ALA A 184 -2.99 14.00 -12.10
C ALA A 184 -2.31 12.75 -12.68
N THR A 185 -1.11 12.43 -12.23
CA THR A 185 -0.41 11.18 -12.57
C THR A 185 -1.10 9.96 -11.98
N LEU A 186 -1.47 10.09 -10.72
CA LEU A 186 -2.24 9.10 -9.94
C LEU A 186 -3.32 9.85 -9.15
N ILE A 187 -4.47 9.22 -8.96
CA ILE A 187 -5.43 9.66 -7.95
C ILE A 187 -4.99 9.11 -6.60
N PRO A 188 -4.62 9.98 -5.63
CA PRO A 188 -4.12 9.54 -4.33
C PRO A 188 -5.08 8.60 -3.60
N THR A 189 -4.56 7.55 -2.97
CA THR A 189 -5.36 6.55 -2.24
C THR A 189 -4.89 6.34 -0.81
N VAL A 190 -3.63 5.96 -0.64
CA VAL A 190 -3.05 5.54 0.63
C VAL A 190 -1.61 6.02 0.74
N TYR A 191 -1.19 6.32 1.94
CA TYR A 191 0.18 6.69 2.26
C TYR A 191 0.53 6.34 3.70
N ASN A 192 1.80 6.32 4.02
CA ASN A 192 2.27 6.09 5.38
C ASN A 192 3.68 6.66 5.57
N ALA A 193 4.12 6.61 6.83
CA ALA A 193 5.46 6.97 7.25
C ALA A 193 6.05 5.78 8.01
N ASP A 194 7.15 5.23 7.49
CA ASP A 194 7.79 4.02 7.96
C ASP A 194 9.02 4.31 8.83
N THR A 195 9.31 3.40 9.76
CA THR A 195 10.37 3.53 10.76
C THR A 195 10.82 2.15 11.27
N LEU A 196 11.57 2.11 12.37
CA LEU A 196 11.96 0.86 13.02
C LEU A 196 10.80 0.28 13.85
N GLY A 197 10.58 -1.02 13.70
CA GLY A 197 9.82 -1.83 14.63
C GLY A 197 10.73 -2.42 15.70
N ILE A 198 10.28 -2.44 16.94
CA ILE A 198 11.03 -3.01 18.07
C ILE A 198 10.18 -3.95 18.93
N ARG A 199 10.85 -4.87 19.62
CA ARG A 199 10.28 -5.76 20.66
C ARG A 199 10.56 -5.17 22.04
N PRO A 200 9.62 -4.42 22.65
CA PRO A 200 9.83 -3.74 23.94
C PRO A 200 9.96 -4.70 25.12
N ASP A 201 9.48 -5.93 24.97
CA ASP A 201 9.66 -7.00 25.95
C ASP A 201 11.10 -7.57 25.96
N LEU A 202 11.83 -7.44 24.86
CA LEU A 202 13.21 -7.92 24.69
C LEU A 202 14.24 -6.78 24.76
N ILE A 203 13.87 -5.55 24.48
CA ILE A 203 14.73 -4.35 24.59
C ILE A 203 14.31 -3.55 25.81
N LYS A 204 15.19 -3.42 26.81
CA LYS A 204 14.86 -2.84 28.12
C LYS A 204 15.23 -1.36 28.26
N ARG A 205 15.59 -0.69 27.16
CA ARG A 205 15.93 0.74 27.14
C ARG A 205 15.19 1.46 26.00
N PRO A 206 15.11 2.79 26.09
CA PRO A 206 14.53 3.56 24.97
C PRO A 206 15.36 3.42 23.68
N ILE A 207 14.65 3.35 22.56
CA ILE A 207 15.19 3.44 21.20
C ILE A 207 14.68 4.75 20.61
N ASN A 208 15.55 5.65 20.20
CA ASN A 208 15.15 6.99 19.75
C ASN A 208 15.88 7.51 18.49
N THR A 209 16.67 6.65 17.84
CA THR A 209 17.45 7.00 16.64
C THR A 209 17.54 5.82 15.68
N TRP A 210 17.58 6.10 14.38
CA TRP A 210 17.82 5.09 13.35
C TRP A 210 19.17 4.38 13.49
N ALA A 211 20.18 5.06 14.08
CA ALA A 211 21.49 4.48 14.32
C ALA A 211 21.45 3.16 15.13
N GLU A 212 20.39 2.95 15.91
CA GLU A 212 20.22 1.75 16.72
C GLU A 212 20.13 0.45 15.90
N LEU A 213 19.78 0.53 14.62
CA LEU A 213 19.78 -0.65 13.74
C LEU A 213 21.19 -1.27 13.60
N LEU A 214 22.24 -0.45 13.69
CA LEU A 214 23.64 -0.90 13.65
C LEU A 214 24.31 -0.91 15.03
N ASN A 215 23.56 -0.70 16.11
CA ASN A 215 24.13 -0.79 17.47
C ASN A 215 24.61 -2.23 17.76
N PRO A 216 25.87 -2.44 18.18
CA PRO A 216 26.42 -3.76 18.50
C PRO A 216 25.63 -4.56 19.55
N GLU A 217 24.84 -3.90 20.41
CA GLU A 217 23.91 -4.56 21.34
C GLU A 217 22.96 -5.52 20.65
N PHE A 218 22.56 -5.19 19.42
CA PHE A 218 21.61 -5.97 18.62
C PHE A 218 22.28 -6.89 17.58
N LYS A 219 23.57 -7.18 17.77
CA LYS A 219 24.31 -8.08 16.88
C LYS A 219 23.61 -9.43 16.75
N GLY A 220 23.36 -9.84 15.51
CA GLY A 220 22.62 -11.08 15.17
C GLY A 220 21.13 -11.04 15.46
N LYS A 221 20.56 -9.84 15.78
CA LYS A 221 19.13 -9.63 16.10
C LYS A 221 18.51 -8.45 15.35
N ALA A 222 19.26 -7.81 14.46
CA ALA A 222 18.77 -6.74 13.61
C ALA A 222 18.36 -7.27 12.22
N CYS A 223 17.45 -6.55 11.55
CA CYS A 223 17.04 -6.85 10.18
C CYS A 223 16.69 -5.57 9.42
N ILE A 224 16.93 -5.56 8.12
CA ILE A 224 16.54 -4.45 7.23
C ILE A 224 15.78 -4.99 6.02
N LEU A 225 14.91 -4.17 5.47
CA LEU A 225 14.13 -4.45 4.25
C LEU A 225 15.07 -4.66 3.05
N ASN A 226 14.93 -5.80 2.37
CA ASN A 226 15.68 -6.18 1.17
C ASN A 226 14.88 -5.89 -0.12
N ILE A 227 14.41 -4.67 -0.26
CA ILE A 227 13.95 -4.10 -1.53
C ILE A 227 14.90 -2.95 -1.82
N PRO A 228 15.84 -3.09 -2.79
CA PRO A 228 16.97 -2.16 -2.93
C PRO A 228 16.57 -0.68 -2.97
N SER A 229 15.54 -0.32 -3.76
CA SER A 229 15.05 1.07 -3.89
C SER A 229 14.46 1.67 -2.61
N ILE A 230 14.08 0.83 -1.65
CA ILE A 230 13.52 1.25 -0.36
C ILE A 230 14.57 1.08 0.74
N GLY A 231 15.21 -0.10 0.80
CA GLY A 231 16.20 -0.43 1.83
C GLY A 231 17.40 0.52 1.84
N ILE A 232 17.83 1.02 0.67
CA ILE A 232 18.92 2.01 0.58
C ILE A 232 18.58 3.31 1.31
N MET A 233 17.31 3.72 1.31
CA MET A 233 16.88 4.93 2.01
C MET A 233 16.83 4.72 3.53
N ASP A 234 16.39 3.54 3.98
CA ASP A 234 16.49 3.15 5.39
C ASP A 234 17.96 3.11 5.83
N ALA A 235 18.85 2.57 4.98
CA ALA A 235 20.30 2.57 5.24
C ALA A 235 20.86 4.00 5.31
N ALA A 236 20.42 4.91 4.44
CA ALA A 236 20.85 6.31 4.51
C ALA A 236 20.36 7.02 5.79
N MET A 237 19.13 6.74 6.24
CA MET A 237 18.64 7.22 7.54
C MET A 237 19.52 6.76 8.69
N VAL A 238 19.99 5.51 8.66
CA VAL A 238 20.90 4.96 9.67
C VAL A 238 22.26 5.65 9.62
N VAL A 239 22.87 5.76 8.44
CA VAL A 239 24.22 6.38 8.25
C VAL A 239 24.22 7.83 8.70
N GLU A 240 23.16 8.59 8.33
CA GLU A 240 23.02 9.98 8.79
C GLU A 240 22.80 10.08 10.29
N ALA A 241 21.99 9.18 10.87
CA ALA A 241 21.76 9.10 12.30
C ALA A 241 23.04 8.76 13.12
N MET A 242 23.98 8.02 12.51
CA MET A 242 25.30 7.75 13.08
C MET A 242 26.24 8.96 13.02
N GLY A 243 25.90 10.00 12.23
CA GLY A 243 26.75 11.16 11.99
C GLY A 243 27.88 10.92 10.99
N GLU A 244 27.84 9.81 10.26
CA GLU A 244 28.86 9.44 9.28
C GLU A 244 28.78 10.29 7.99
N TYR A 245 27.55 10.68 7.61
CA TYR A 245 27.32 11.52 6.45
C TYR A 245 25.98 12.23 6.51
N THR A 246 25.85 13.44 5.92
CA THR A 246 24.59 14.15 5.74
C THR A 246 24.24 14.18 4.26
N TYR A 247 23.17 13.51 3.87
CA TYR A 247 22.75 13.42 2.47
C TYR A 247 21.99 14.67 2.04
N PRO A 248 22.41 15.31 0.92
CA PRO A 248 21.61 16.38 0.28
C PRO A 248 20.21 15.88 -0.11
N ASP A 249 20.13 14.68 -0.68
CA ASP A 249 18.88 13.98 -0.97
C ASP A 249 19.07 12.45 -0.85
N LYS A 250 18.52 11.84 0.20
CA LYS A 250 18.56 10.39 0.39
C LYS A 250 17.88 9.62 -0.74
N GLY A 251 16.95 10.24 -1.46
CA GLY A 251 16.24 9.62 -2.57
C GLY A 251 16.96 9.77 -3.93
N ASN A 252 18.03 10.58 -4.01
CA ASN A 252 18.82 10.74 -5.23
C ASN A 252 20.31 10.85 -4.95
N MET A 253 20.87 9.76 -4.43
CA MET A 253 22.29 9.69 -4.05
C MET A 253 23.20 9.58 -5.26
N THR A 254 24.37 10.23 -5.16
CA THR A 254 25.51 10.03 -6.05
C THR A 254 26.12 8.63 -5.85
N LYS A 255 26.95 8.18 -6.82
CA LYS A 255 27.70 6.91 -6.67
C LYS A 255 28.59 6.87 -5.46
N ALA A 256 29.22 8.00 -5.09
CA ALA A 256 30.07 8.09 -3.91
C ALA A 256 29.27 7.93 -2.61
N GLU A 257 28.08 8.51 -2.52
CA GLU A 257 27.18 8.36 -1.38
C GLU A 257 26.63 6.94 -1.27
N ILE A 258 26.28 6.31 -2.41
CA ILE A 258 25.89 4.89 -2.46
C ILE A 258 27.05 4.00 -1.97
N ASP A 259 28.27 4.21 -2.46
CA ASP A 259 29.44 3.43 -2.07
C ASP A 259 29.75 3.56 -0.57
N LEU A 260 29.66 4.78 -0.01
CA LEU A 260 29.82 5.01 1.42
C LEU A 260 28.78 4.24 2.24
N THR A 261 27.50 4.39 1.87
CA THR A 261 26.39 3.71 2.55
C THR A 261 26.56 2.20 2.51
N MET A 262 26.85 1.65 1.34
CA MET A 262 27.00 0.21 1.15
C MET A 262 28.26 -0.34 1.82
N LYS A 263 29.34 0.42 1.92
CA LYS A 263 30.53 0.04 2.68
C LYS A 263 30.17 -0.19 4.14
N ILE A 264 29.52 0.78 4.79
CA ILE A 264 29.13 0.69 6.21
C ILE A 264 28.22 -0.54 6.44
N PHE A 265 27.21 -0.76 5.59
CA PHE A 265 26.32 -1.90 5.72
C PHE A 265 26.97 -3.25 5.42
N THR A 266 27.93 -3.28 4.49
CA THR A 266 28.72 -4.49 4.19
C THR A 266 29.62 -4.86 5.38
N GLU A 267 30.26 -3.87 6.01
CA GLU A 267 31.07 -4.08 7.20
C GLU A 267 30.23 -4.58 8.39
N ALA A 268 29.06 -3.96 8.61
CA ALA A 268 28.11 -4.39 9.63
C ALA A 268 27.62 -5.83 9.39
N LYS A 269 27.29 -6.18 8.15
CA LYS A 269 26.88 -7.54 7.80
C LYS A 269 27.99 -8.57 8.05
N LYS A 270 29.23 -8.28 7.60
CA LYS A 270 30.39 -9.14 7.85
C LYS A 270 30.70 -9.29 9.34
N ALA A 271 30.42 -8.26 10.13
CA ALA A 271 30.52 -8.32 11.58
C ALA A 271 29.40 -9.15 12.24
N GLY A 272 28.39 -9.60 11.47
CA GLY A 272 27.28 -10.40 11.96
C GLY A 272 26.16 -9.60 12.62
N GLN A 273 25.99 -8.32 12.27
CA GLN A 273 24.94 -7.45 12.81
C GLN A 273 23.55 -7.97 12.49
N PHE A 274 23.34 -8.40 11.24
CA PHE A 274 22.02 -8.76 10.75
C PHE A 274 21.73 -10.26 10.97
N ARG A 275 20.53 -10.57 11.48
CA ARG A 275 19.98 -11.92 11.54
C ARG A 275 19.44 -12.35 10.17
N ALA A 276 18.81 -11.42 9.45
CA ALA A 276 18.18 -11.64 8.16
C ALA A 276 18.03 -10.33 7.38
N PHE A 277 17.60 -10.46 6.12
CA PHE A 277 17.19 -9.37 5.22
C PHE A 277 15.85 -9.78 4.64
N TRP A 278 14.75 -9.13 5.07
CA TRP A 278 13.41 -9.53 4.66
C TRP A 278 12.95 -8.80 3.39
N SER A 279 12.20 -9.49 2.55
CA SER A 279 11.63 -8.95 1.31
C SER A 279 10.13 -9.20 1.15
N ASP A 280 9.56 -10.01 2.05
CA ASP A 280 8.15 -10.38 2.08
C ASP A 280 7.50 -9.94 3.39
N PHE A 281 6.23 -9.49 3.33
CA PHE A 281 5.48 -9.01 4.49
C PHE A 281 5.41 -10.03 5.63
N ASN A 282 5.13 -11.30 5.31
CA ASN A 282 4.99 -12.34 6.32
C ASN A 282 6.35 -12.70 6.95
N GLU A 283 7.43 -12.63 6.17
CA GLU A 283 8.79 -12.80 6.68
C GLU A 283 9.11 -11.74 7.74
N SER A 284 8.83 -10.46 7.45
CA SER A 284 8.98 -9.36 8.42
C SER A 284 8.20 -9.61 9.72
N VAL A 285 6.93 -10.03 9.59
CA VAL A 285 6.07 -10.35 10.74
C VAL A 285 6.63 -11.52 11.55
N ASN A 286 7.04 -12.61 10.88
CA ASN A 286 7.50 -13.83 11.54
C ASN A 286 8.82 -13.63 12.28
N LEU A 287 9.78 -12.89 11.70
CA LEU A 287 11.07 -12.56 12.34
C LEU A 287 10.86 -11.78 13.65
N MET A 288 9.94 -10.80 13.65
CA MET A 288 9.62 -10.05 14.86
C MET A 288 8.81 -10.89 15.86
N ALA A 289 7.84 -11.66 15.39
CA ALA A 289 6.98 -12.47 16.25
C ALA A 289 7.75 -13.58 16.97
N SER A 290 8.69 -14.24 16.29
CA SER A 290 9.54 -15.28 16.89
C SER A 290 10.55 -14.72 17.91
N GLY A 291 10.89 -13.42 17.84
CA GLY A 291 11.96 -12.81 18.64
C GLY A 291 13.36 -13.10 18.13
N GLU A 292 13.51 -13.74 16.95
CA GLU A 292 14.81 -13.87 16.27
C GLU A 292 15.38 -12.51 15.90
N VAL A 293 14.50 -11.56 15.57
CA VAL A 293 14.80 -10.16 15.34
C VAL A 293 14.10 -9.33 16.41
N VAL A 294 14.78 -8.37 16.99
CA VAL A 294 14.25 -7.48 18.03
C VAL A 294 14.13 -6.04 17.57
N ILE A 295 14.85 -5.68 16.49
CA ILE A 295 14.82 -4.37 15.84
C ILE A 295 14.95 -4.53 14.34
N GLN A 296 14.06 -3.89 13.57
CA GLN A 296 14.12 -3.92 12.10
C GLN A 296 13.43 -2.72 11.47
N SER A 297 13.84 -2.32 10.24
CA SER A 297 13.01 -1.45 9.42
C SER A 297 11.73 -2.22 9.07
N MET A 298 10.56 -1.60 9.24
CA MET A 298 9.29 -2.32 9.24
C MET A 298 8.15 -1.47 8.69
N TRP A 299 7.15 -2.11 8.13
CA TRP A 299 5.92 -1.44 7.71
C TRP A 299 4.89 -1.43 8.85
N SER A 300 4.16 -0.33 8.99
CA SER A 300 3.15 -0.16 10.04
C SER A 300 2.14 -1.33 10.13
N PRO A 301 1.60 -1.88 9.03
CA PRO A 301 0.70 -3.04 9.13
C PRO A 301 1.36 -4.30 9.66
N ALA A 302 2.67 -4.45 9.50
CA ALA A 302 3.37 -5.60 10.07
C ALA A 302 3.42 -5.51 11.60
N ILE A 303 3.53 -4.28 12.16
CA ILE A 303 3.37 -4.06 13.61
C ILE A 303 1.98 -4.51 14.08
N THR A 304 0.91 -4.09 13.38
CA THR A 304 -0.45 -4.50 13.73
C THR A 304 -0.63 -6.02 13.61
N ALA A 305 -0.01 -6.66 12.63
CA ALA A 305 -0.03 -8.10 12.47
C ALA A 305 0.68 -8.84 13.62
N VAL A 306 1.82 -8.36 14.09
CA VAL A 306 2.53 -8.91 15.28
C VAL A 306 1.67 -8.73 16.53
N ARG A 307 1.13 -7.53 16.76
CA ARG A 307 0.24 -7.25 17.90
C ARG A 307 -1.02 -8.10 17.90
N SER A 308 -1.59 -8.38 16.73
CA SER A 308 -2.79 -9.24 16.61
C SER A 308 -2.55 -10.69 17.03
N GLN A 309 -1.28 -11.09 17.19
CA GLN A 309 -0.86 -12.39 17.74
C GLN A 309 -0.64 -12.33 19.27
N GLY A 310 -0.91 -11.18 19.92
CA GLY A 310 -0.67 -10.98 21.35
C GLY A 310 0.80 -10.70 21.70
N ILE A 311 1.64 -10.37 20.70
CA ILE A 311 3.07 -10.15 20.86
C ILE A 311 3.35 -8.64 20.91
N PRO A 312 4.05 -8.13 21.96
CA PRO A 312 4.40 -6.72 22.04
C PRO A 312 5.30 -6.30 20.87
N CYS A 313 4.93 -5.22 20.20
CA CYS A 313 5.72 -4.63 19.14
C CYS A 313 5.41 -3.13 19.06
N ILE A 314 6.41 -2.28 18.96
CA ILE A 314 6.28 -0.82 18.87
C ILE A 314 6.78 -0.34 17.53
N TYR A 315 6.03 0.55 16.89
CA TYR A 315 6.44 1.30 15.72
C TYR A 315 7.12 2.58 16.17
N GLN A 316 8.44 2.53 16.28
CA GLN A 316 9.21 3.46 17.11
C GLN A 316 9.30 4.86 16.48
N PRO A 317 8.85 5.93 17.18
CA PRO A 317 9.18 7.29 16.78
C PRO A 317 10.65 7.57 17.01
N LEU A 318 11.34 8.08 15.98
CA LEU A 318 12.77 8.35 16.01
C LEU A 318 13.04 9.82 15.74
N LYS A 319 14.11 10.38 16.31
CA LYS A 319 14.44 11.82 16.23
C LYS A 319 14.74 12.29 14.81
N GLU A 320 15.23 11.43 13.94
CA GLU A 320 15.48 11.73 12.52
C GLU A 320 14.21 11.69 11.67
N GLY A 321 13.08 11.27 12.27
CA GLY A 321 11.80 11.17 11.58
C GLY A 321 11.60 9.88 10.79
N TYR A 322 10.72 9.94 9.80
CA TYR A 322 10.19 8.80 9.07
C TYR A 322 10.56 8.86 7.59
N ARG A 323 10.68 7.68 6.98
CA ARG A 323 10.65 7.52 5.52
C ARG A 323 9.20 7.30 5.08
N ALA A 324 8.68 8.19 4.24
CA ALA A 324 7.31 8.11 3.76
C ALA A 324 7.21 7.47 2.37
N TRP A 325 6.02 6.96 2.08
CA TRP A 325 5.62 6.50 0.77
C TRP A 325 4.15 6.85 0.53
N ALA A 326 3.76 6.88 -0.75
CA ALA A 326 2.40 7.17 -1.16
C ALA A 326 2.07 6.43 -2.45
N ALA A 327 0.81 6.00 -2.56
CA ALA A 327 0.29 5.31 -3.72
C ALA A 327 -1.00 5.96 -4.24
N GLY A 328 -1.37 5.58 -5.45
CA GLY A 328 -2.59 6.06 -6.08
C GLY A 328 -2.97 5.25 -7.30
N PHE A 329 -4.19 5.50 -7.79
CA PHE A 329 -4.76 4.83 -8.95
C PHE A 329 -4.49 5.59 -10.24
N ALA A 330 -4.14 4.83 -11.28
CA ALA A 330 -4.14 5.29 -12.67
C ALA A 330 -4.75 4.25 -13.60
N LEU A 331 -5.05 4.69 -14.82
CA LEU A 331 -5.49 3.85 -15.91
C LEU A 331 -4.36 3.71 -16.94
N PRO A 332 -4.27 2.56 -17.66
CA PRO A 332 -3.34 2.44 -18.78
C PRO A 332 -3.70 3.45 -19.89
N SER A 333 -2.70 3.90 -20.66
CA SER A 333 -2.91 4.85 -21.76
C SER A 333 -3.90 4.37 -22.82
N THR A 334 -4.19 3.07 -22.86
CA THR A 334 -5.17 2.45 -23.77
C THR A 334 -6.61 2.46 -23.23
N ALA A 335 -6.83 2.88 -21.98
CA ALA A 335 -8.15 2.86 -21.35
C ALA A 335 -9.10 3.89 -22.01
N LYS A 336 -10.33 3.44 -22.35
CA LYS A 336 -11.35 4.27 -22.99
C LYS A 336 -12.75 3.72 -22.76
N GLY A 337 -13.74 4.56 -23.05
CA GLY A 337 -15.15 4.18 -23.02
C GLY A 337 -15.62 3.67 -21.67
N ARG A 338 -16.62 2.78 -21.67
CA ARG A 338 -17.27 2.29 -20.45
C ARG A 338 -16.32 1.64 -19.45
N GLN A 339 -15.25 0.95 -19.89
CA GLN A 339 -14.30 0.34 -18.95
C GLN A 339 -13.57 1.40 -18.13
N ALA A 340 -13.17 2.51 -18.77
CA ALA A 340 -12.57 3.64 -18.05
C ALA A 340 -13.60 4.28 -17.09
N ASP A 341 -14.88 4.38 -17.48
CA ASP A 341 -15.92 4.93 -16.60
C ASP A 341 -16.12 4.07 -15.35
N ILE A 342 -16.14 2.74 -15.49
CA ILE A 342 -16.22 1.79 -14.37
C ILE A 342 -15.00 1.96 -13.43
N CYS A 343 -13.80 2.18 -13.97
CA CYS A 343 -12.61 2.44 -13.14
C CYS A 343 -12.75 3.74 -12.35
N TYR A 344 -13.28 4.83 -12.94
CA TYR A 344 -13.54 6.06 -12.18
C TYR A 344 -14.63 5.89 -11.12
N GLU A 345 -15.65 5.06 -11.39
CA GLU A 345 -16.67 4.71 -10.41
C GLU A 345 -16.02 3.97 -9.21
N TYR A 346 -15.16 2.99 -9.48
CA TYR A 346 -14.36 2.31 -8.46
C TYR A 346 -13.50 3.27 -7.63
N ILE A 347 -12.79 4.20 -8.28
CA ILE A 347 -11.96 5.20 -7.59
C ILE A 347 -12.81 6.08 -6.67
N ASN A 348 -13.96 6.55 -7.14
CA ASN A 348 -14.88 7.35 -6.33
C ASN A 348 -15.46 6.56 -5.15
N TRP A 349 -15.79 5.27 -5.34
CA TRP A 349 -16.18 4.40 -4.24
C TRP A 349 -15.05 4.23 -3.23
N PHE A 350 -13.82 4.01 -3.70
CA PHE A 350 -12.64 3.87 -2.83
C PHE A 350 -12.43 5.08 -1.93
N LEU A 351 -12.60 6.29 -2.46
CA LEU A 351 -12.41 7.55 -1.74
C LEU A 351 -13.64 7.98 -0.92
N SER A 352 -14.78 7.27 -1.01
CA SER A 352 -16.02 7.63 -0.31
C SER A 352 -15.99 7.39 1.21
N GLY A 353 -14.95 6.71 1.71
CA GLY A 353 -14.60 6.65 3.13
C GLY A 353 -14.55 5.27 3.75
N TRP A 354 -15.33 4.28 3.31
CA TRP A 354 -15.25 2.93 3.88
C TRP A 354 -13.85 2.32 3.76
N MET A 355 -13.25 2.42 2.55
CA MET A 355 -11.87 1.96 2.32
C MET A 355 -10.87 2.75 3.16
N GLY A 356 -11.06 4.07 3.28
CA GLY A 356 -10.20 4.90 4.12
C GLY A 356 -10.22 4.45 5.58
N ALA A 357 -11.40 4.18 6.14
CA ALA A 357 -11.55 3.66 7.49
C ALA A 357 -10.94 2.24 7.64
N TYR A 358 -11.14 1.37 6.64
CA TYR A 358 -10.55 0.04 6.60
C TYR A 358 -9.02 0.09 6.65
N LEU A 359 -8.41 0.98 5.86
CA LEU A 359 -6.95 1.18 5.83
C LEU A 359 -6.43 1.81 7.14
N ASN A 360 -7.14 2.80 7.69
CA ASN A 360 -6.74 3.42 8.95
C ASN A 360 -6.70 2.41 10.12
N ARG A 361 -7.64 1.46 10.17
CA ARG A 361 -7.64 0.37 11.17
C ARG A 361 -6.48 -0.61 11.03
N GLN A 362 -5.76 -0.56 9.92
CA GLN A 362 -4.51 -1.31 9.69
C GLN A 362 -3.25 -0.47 9.95
N GLY A 363 -3.41 0.82 10.30
CA GLY A 363 -2.31 1.73 10.58
C GLY A 363 -1.85 2.57 9.39
N TYR A 364 -2.49 2.45 8.21
CA TYR A 364 -2.28 3.34 7.06
C TYR A 364 -3.05 4.65 7.19
N TYR A 365 -2.81 5.57 6.28
CA TYR A 365 -3.59 6.79 6.13
C TYR A 365 -4.28 6.84 4.77
N SER A 366 -5.56 7.21 4.77
CA SER A 366 -6.32 7.49 3.55
C SER A 366 -5.93 8.86 2.98
N ALA A 367 -5.87 8.98 1.67
CA ALA A 367 -5.66 10.27 1.00
C ALA A 367 -6.82 11.26 1.21
N VAL A 368 -8.01 10.79 1.61
CA VAL A 368 -9.17 11.61 1.96
C VAL A 368 -9.59 11.29 3.39
N LEU A 369 -9.06 12.06 4.34
CA LEU A 369 -9.29 11.82 5.77
C LEU A 369 -10.72 12.14 6.20
N SER A 370 -11.34 13.18 5.62
CA SER A 370 -12.70 13.64 5.98
C SER A 370 -13.79 12.60 5.71
N THR A 371 -13.64 11.78 4.68
CA THR A 371 -14.57 10.68 4.38
C THR A 371 -14.27 9.44 5.23
N ALA A 372 -12.99 9.17 5.50
CA ALA A 372 -12.58 8.07 6.38
C ALA A 372 -13.10 8.28 7.82
N GLU A 373 -13.01 9.50 8.36
CA GLU A 373 -13.52 9.87 9.68
C GLU A 373 -14.98 9.50 9.86
N LYS A 374 -15.83 9.82 8.87
CA LYS A 374 -17.28 9.52 8.90
C LYS A 374 -17.59 8.02 8.93
N ASN A 375 -16.62 7.17 8.58
CA ASN A 375 -16.74 5.71 8.54
C ASN A 375 -15.99 5.04 9.72
N MET A 376 -15.48 5.82 10.67
CA MET A 376 -14.85 5.34 11.91
C MET A 376 -15.67 5.75 13.12
N LYS A 377 -15.57 4.99 14.20
CA LYS A 377 -16.12 5.40 15.49
C LYS A 377 -15.22 6.50 16.08
N ALA A 378 -15.81 7.43 16.83
CA ALA A 378 -15.05 8.57 17.39
C ALA A 378 -13.81 8.13 18.18
N TYR A 379 -13.92 7.06 18.99
CA TYR A 379 -12.80 6.56 19.78
C TYR A 379 -11.68 5.94 18.92
N GLU A 380 -12.00 5.34 17.75
CA GLU A 380 -11.02 4.84 16.79
C GLU A 380 -10.28 6.02 16.15
N TRP A 381 -11.03 7.05 15.72
CA TRP A 381 -10.44 8.26 15.17
C TRP A 381 -9.54 8.98 16.17
N ASP A 382 -10.00 9.11 17.41
CA ASP A 382 -9.22 9.69 18.51
C ASP A 382 -7.89 8.96 18.73
N TYR A 383 -7.89 7.63 18.69
CA TYR A 383 -6.68 6.83 18.81
C TYR A 383 -5.78 6.96 17.57
N TRP A 384 -6.34 6.69 16.38
CA TRP A 384 -5.55 6.58 15.16
C TRP A 384 -5.07 7.92 14.61
N MET A 385 -5.86 8.98 14.77
CA MET A 385 -5.60 10.27 14.12
C MET A 385 -5.23 11.38 15.12
N ASN A 386 -5.88 11.41 16.27
CA ASN A 386 -5.64 12.45 17.27
C ASN A 386 -4.58 12.07 18.32
N GLY A 387 -4.08 10.82 18.32
CA GLY A 387 -3.07 10.35 19.28
C GLY A 387 -3.55 10.32 20.73
N LYS A 388 -4.87 10.29 20.96
CA LYS A 388 -5.45 10.21 22.29
C LYS A 388 -5.35 8.80 22.84
N PRO A 389 -5.33 8.62 24.17
CA PRO A 389 -5.45 7.30 24.78
C PRO A 389 -6.71 6.57 24.28
N ALA A 390 -6.58 5.29 23.98
CA ALA A 390 -7.70 4.45 23.55
C ALA A 390 -8.80 4.43 24.62
N ALA A 391 -10.00 4.93 24.30
CA ALA A 391 -11.14 4.92 25.23
C ALA A 391 -11.68 3.51 25.49
N GLN A 392 -11.45 2.60 24.58
CA GLN A 392 -11.71 1.15 24.66
C GLN A 392 -10.69 0.40 23.81
N ASP A 393 -10.71 -0.93 23.83
CA ASP A 393 -9.79 -1.74 23.02
C ASP A 393 -9.90 -1.36 21.52
N ILE A 394 -8.76 -1.18 20.87
CA ILE A 394 -8.66 -0.90 19.44
C ILE A 394 -8.55 -2.24 18.71
N LEU A 395 -9.42 -2.43 17.73
CA LEU A 395 -9.51 -3.67 16.98
C LEU A 395 -9.03 -3.48 15.53
N SER A 396 -8.43 -4.54 15.00
CA SER A 396 -8.14 -4.65 13.55
C SER A 396 -9.45 -4.77 12.75
N PRO A 397 -9.43 -4.62 11.41
CA PRO A 397 -10.59 -4.90 10.56
C PRO A 397 -11.18 -6.32 10.76
N THR A 398 -10.37 -7.28 11.19
CA THR A 398 -10.79 -8.66 11.48
C THR A 398 -11.22 -8.91 12.94
N GLY A 399 -11.35 -7.84 13.75
CA GLY A 399 -11.78 -7.91 15.13
C GLY A 399 -10.72 -8.34 16.14
N LYS A 400 -9.46 -8.50 15.75
CA LYS A 400 -8.36 -8.81 16.68
C LYS A 400 -7.89 -7.56 17.41
N LYS A 401 -7.57 -7.68 18.69
CA LYS A 401 -7.09 -6.56 19.49
C LYS A 401 -5.69 -6.11 19.06
N LEU A 402 -5.54 -4.81 18.84
CA LEU A 402 -4.28 -4.15 18.48
C LEU A 402 -3.70 -3.28 19.60
N ALA A 403 -4.59 -2.67 20.40
CA ALA A 403 -4.19 -1.90 21.57
C ALA A 403 -5.26 -2.03 22.65
N SER A 404 -4.86 -1.97 23.92
CA SER A 404 -5.76 -2.01 25.06
C SER A 404 -6.27 -0.62 25.39
N LYS A 405 -7.42 -0.54 26.07
CA LYS A 405 -7.90 0.71 26.65
C LYS A 405 -6.80 1.41 27.45
N GLY A 406 -6.62 2.71 27.22
CA GLY A 406 -5.62 3.54 27.87
C GLY A 406 -4.29 3.63 27.11
N GLU A 407 -4.00 2.71 26.16
CA GLU A 407 -2.79 2.80 25.34
C GLU A 407 -2.87 3.97 24.36
N ILE A 408 -1.71 4.59 24.08
CA ILE A 408 -1.53 5.65 23.09
C ILE A 408 -0.87 5.06 21.86
N ARG A 409 -1.26 5.54 20.67
CA ARG A 409 -0.65 5.14 19.42
C ARG A 409 0.84 5.47 19.38
N ASP A 410 1.64 4.56 18.87
CA ASP A 410 3.06 4.79 18.63
C ASP A 410 3.29 6.00 17.72
N GLY A 411 4.19 6.89 18.14
CA GLY A 411 4.49 8.12 17.41
C GLY A 411 3.42 9.23 17.53
N GLY A 412 2.37 9.01 18.34
CA GLY A 412 1.36 10.04 18.61
C GLY A 412 0.32 10.20 17.52
N SER A 413 -0.11 11.44 17.28
CA SER A 413 -1.15 11.80 16.30
C SER A 413 -0.68 11.65 14.85
N TYR A 414 -1.64 11.76 13.93
CA TYR A 414 -1.35 11.90 12.49
C TYR A 414 -0.39 13.08 12.23
N ASN A 415 -0.63 14.22 12.87
CA ASN A 415 0.18 15.42 12.70
C ASN A 415 1.61 15.22 13.22
N ASP A 416 1.79 14.51 14.33
CA ASP A 416 3.11 14.21 14.89
C ASP A 416 3.89 13.29 13.94
N ARG A 417 3.27 12.22 13.47
CA ARG A 417 3.92 11.23 12.60
C ARG A 417 4.21 11.77 11.21
N MET A 418 3.20 12.28 10.53
CA MET A 418 3.37 12.80 9.17
C MET A 418 4.11 14.13 9.13
N GLY A 419 4.01 14.93 10.21
CA GLY A 419 4.81 16.15 10.38
C GLY A 419 6.31 15.91 10.55
N ALA A 420 6.70 14.70 10.96
CA ALA A 420 8.10 14.28 11.13
C ALA A 420 8.64 13.46 9.92
N VAL A 421 7.98 13.50 8.76
CA VAL A 421 8.52 12.88 7.54
C VAL A 421 9.82 13.57 7.13
N ALA A 422 10.89 12.78 6.97
CA ALA A 422 12.22 13.25 6.56
C ALA A 422 12.44 13.11 5.05
N CYS A 423 12.00 12.00 4.46
CA CYS A 423 12.16 11.70 3.04
C CYS A 423 11.03 10.80 2.52
N TRP A 424 10.91 10.73 1.20
CA TRP A 424 9.94 9.91 0.49
C TRP A 424 10.65 8.85 -0.34
N ASN A 425 10.07 7.67 -0.49
CA ASN A 425 10.58 6.65 -1.40
C ASN A 425 10.90 7.27 -2.76
N ALA A 426 11.98 6.81 -3.38
CA ALA A 426 12.42 7.32 -4.67
C ALA A 426 13.04 6.22 -5.53
N THR A 427 12.94 6.40 -6.85
CA THR A 427 13.81 5.76 -7.83
C THR A 427 14.87 6.78 -8.21
N MET A 428 16.09 6.62 -7.71
CA MET A 428 17.19 7.56 -7.94
C MET A 428 17.76 7.44 -9.35
N ASP A 429 18.44 8.48 -9.81
CA ASP A 429 19.09 8.51 -11.15
C ASP A 429 20.09 7.35 -11.29
N GLU A 430 20.88 7.08 -10.25
CA GLU A 430 21.86 5.99 -10.19
C GLU A 430 21.24 4.63 -9.78
N ASN A 431 19.95 4.43 -10.02
CA ASN A 431 19.23 3.22 -9.56
C ASN A 431 19.89 1.90 -9.98
N LYS A 432 20.36 1.79 -11.23
CA LYS A 432 21.04 0.55 -11.70
C LYS A 432 22.34 0.29 -10.94
N TYR A 433 23.09 1.34 -10.65
CA TYR A 433 24.31 1.26 -9.85
C TYR A 433 23.99 0.86 -8.41
N MET A 434 23.04 1.52 -7.81
CA MET A 434 22.56 1.26 -6.44
C MET A 434 22.09 -0.19 -6.26
N VAL A 435 21.22 -0.70 -7.14
CA VAL A 435 20.73 -2.10 -7.09
C VAL A 435 21.88 -3.10 -7.15
N ARG A 436 22.88 -2.86 -8.02
CA ARG A 436 24.06 -3.72 -8.08
C ARG A 436 24.82 -3.71 -6.76
N LYS A 437 25.11 -2.52 -6.19
CA LYS A 437 25.84 -2.37 -4.92
C LYS A 437 25.08 -2.98 -3.73
N TRP A 438 23.76 -2.82 -3.72
CA TRP A 438 22.91 -3.48 -2.73
C TRP A 438 23.03 -5.01 -2.81
N ASN A 439 22.92 -5.57 -4.00
CA ASN A 439 23.03 -7.01 -4.21
C ASN A 439 24.44 -7.55 -3.88
N GLU A 440 25.50 -6.78 -4.15
CA GLU A 440 26.88 -7.08 -3.72
C GLU A 440 26.97 -7.15 -2.18
N MET A 441 26.34 -6.21 -1.46
CA MET A 441 26.24 -6.23 0.01
C MET A 441 25.45 -7.44 0.49
N ILE A 442 24.30 -7.77 -0.14
CA ILE A 442 23.52 -8.95 0.26
C ILE A 442 24.29 -10.26 0.02
N ALA A 443 25.15 -10.34 -0.98
CA ALA A 443 25.94 -11.53 -1.31
C ALA A 443 27.25 -11.67 -0.51
N SER A 444 27.73 -10.58 0.17
CA SER A 444 29.04 -10.53 0.85
C SER A 444 29.19 -11.43 2.10
#